data_b7eb72854ddeb9ce82629a11272fb320
#
_entry.id   b7eb72854ddeb9ce82629a11272fb320
#
_cell.length_a   1.000
_cell.length_b   1.000
_cell.length_c   1.000
_cell.angle_alpha   90.00
_cell.angle_beta   90.00
_cell.angle_gamma   90.00
#
_symmetry.space_group_name_H-M   'P 1'
#
loop_
_entity.id
_entity.type
_entity.pdbx_description
1 polymer ?
#
loop_
_entity_poly.entity_id
_entity_poly.type
_entity_poly.pdbx_seq_one_letter_code
_entity_poly.pdbx_strand_id
1 'polypeptide(L)'
;EQHAPRFLLLYGSLRERSYSRLLTEEAARLLEAMGGEVRIFNPSGLPLPDSVPDDHPKVQELRTLAQWAEGMVWCSPERHGAMTSIMKAQIDWIPKARRLR
;
A
#
# COMPACT_ATOMS: atom_id res chain seq x y z
N GLU A 1 16.47 -18.66 9.43
CA GLU A 1 16.72 -17.42 10.14
C GLU A 1 15.42 -16.66 10.37
N GLN A 2 15.21 -16.21 11.61
CA GLN A 2 13.98 -15.52 11.95
C GLN A 2 14.20 -14.01 12.01
N HIS A 3 13.26 -13.28 11.48
CA HIS A 3 13.24 -11.84 11.56
C HIS A 3 11.81 -11.38 11.88
N ALA A 4 11.63 -10.13 12.24
CA ALA A 4 10.30 -9.59 12.49
C ALA A 4 9.44 -9.67 11.22
N PRO A 5 8.15 -9.99 11.34
CA PRO A 5 7.26 -9.98 10.18
C PRO A 5 7.25 -8.60 9.52
N ARG A 6 7.24 -8.57 8.18
CA ARG A 6 7.29 -7.33 7.42
C ARG A 6 5.94 -7.04 6.78
N PHE A 7 5.40 -5.88 7.07
CA PHE A 7 4.09 -5.49 6.57
C PHE A 7 4.17 -4.21 5.75
N LEU A 8 3.52 -4.21 4.60
CA LEU A 8 3.32 -3.01 3.80
C LEU A 8 1.86 -2.58 3.93
N LEU A 9 1.64 -1.34 4.31
CA LEU A 9 0.30 -0.79 4.47
C LEU A 9 0.03 0.21 3.34
N LEU A 10 -1.13 0.04 2.71
CA LEU A 10 -1.56 0.88 1.59
C LEU A 10 -2.87 1.55 1.96
N TYR A 11 -3.06 2.78 1.54
CA TYR A 11 -4.33 3.48 1.77
C TYR A 11 -4.81 4.15 0.49
N GLY A 12 -6.14 4.31 0.38
CA GLY A 12 -6.79 4.69 -0.86
C GLY A 12 -7.29 6.12 -0.89
N SER A 13 -6.54 7.08 -0.33
CA SER A 13 -6.95 8.48 -0.39
C SER A 13 -5.72 9.37 -0.44
N LEU A 14 -5.81 10.45 -1.23
CA LEU A 14 -4.76 11.46 -1.29
C LEU A 14 -4.98 12.59 -0.29
N ARG A 15 -6.10 12.60 0.40
CA ARG A 15 -6.39 13.64 1.39
C ARG A 15 -5.49 13.46 2.60
N GLU A 16 -4.88 14.56 3.04
CA GLU A 16 -3.96 14.53 4.16
C GLU A 16 -4.62 14.04 5.46
N ARG A 17 -5.88 14.40 5.67
CA ARG A 17 -6.64 13.98 6.84
C ARG A 17 -7.69 12.95 6.50
N SER A 18 -7.38 12.04 5.59
CA SER A 18 -8.35 11.02 5.24
C SER A 18 -8.51 10.01 6.37
N TYR A 19 -9.70 9.47 6.48
CA TYR A 19 -10.00 8.44 7.47
C TYR A 19 -9.18 7.18 7.22
N SER A 20 -9.03 6.80 5.94
CA SER A 20 -8.25 5.61 5.60
C SER A 20 -6.77 5.77 5.95
N ARG A 21 -6.23 6.98 5.82
CA ARG A 21 -4.86 7.25 6.21
C ARG A 21 -4.68 7.14 7.73
N LEU A 22 -5.63 7.69 8.49
CA LEU A 22 -5.58 7.60 9.95
C LEU A 22 -5.69 6.15 10.41
N LEU A 23 -6.58 5.36 9.81
CA LEU A 23 -6.69 3.94 10.12
C LEU A 23 -5.42 3.19 9.79
N THR A 24 -4.77 3.53 8.68
CA THR A 24 -3.53 2.90 8.28
C THR A 24 -2.42 3.19 9.29
N GLU A 25 -2.33 4.43 9.75
CA GLU A 25 -1.34 4.81 10.76
C GLU A 25 -1.60 4.10 12.08
N GLU A 26 -2.85 3.96 12.47
CA GLU A 26 -3.20 3.22 13.69
C GLU A 26 -2.88 1.73 13.56
N ALA A 27 -3.17 1.14 12.40
CA ALA A 27 -2.82 -0.25 12.14
C ALA A 27 -1.31 -0.46 12.20
N ALA A 28 -0.54 0.47 11.65
CA ALA A 28 0.92 0.41 11.70
C ALA A 28 1.41 0.41 13.14
N ARG A 29 0.87 1.29 13.97
CA ARG A 29 1.24 1.38 15.37
C ARG A 29 0.95 0.07 16.12
N LEU A 30 -0.19 -0.53 15.85
CA LEU A 30 -0.56 -1.79 16.51
C LEU A 30 0.33 -2.95 16.06
N LEU A 31 0.63 -3.02 14.76
CA LEU A 31 1.49 -4.08 14.24
C LEU A 31 2.93 -3.94 14.78
N GLU A 32 3.42 -2.72 14.89
CA GLU A 32 4.74 -2.48 15.48
C GLU A 32 4.77 -2.85 16.95
N ALA A 33 3.70 -2.56 17.69
CA ALA A 33 3.60 -2.95 19.10
C ALA A 33 3.61 -4.46 19.28
N MET A 34 3.16 -5.21 18.26
CA MET A 34 3.18 -6.67 18.29
C MET A 34 4.48 -7.26 17.75
N GLY A 35 5.47 -6.43 17.46
CA GLY A 35 6.77 -6.88 17.00
C GLY A 35 6.97 -6.91 15.50
N GLY A 36 6.03 -6.38 14.73
CA GLY A 36 6.17 -6.33 13.28
C GLY A 36 7.01 -5.16 12.81
N GLU A 37 7.58 -5.30 11.64
CA GLU A 37 8.25 -4.20 10.94
C GLU A 37 7.29 -3.68 9.88
N VAL A 38 6.99 -2.38 9.90
CA VAL A 38 5.90 -1.81 9.11
C VAL A 38 6.41 -0.68 8.25
N ARG A 39 5.96 -0.65 7.00
CA ARG A 39 6.18 0.49 6.09
C ARG A 39 4.85 0.86 5.47
N ILE A 40 4.64 2.16 5.32
CA ILE A 40 3.43 2.71 4.71
C ILE A 40 3.82 3.35 3.38
N PHE A 41 3.09 3.01 2.32
CA PHE A 41 3.30 3.63 1.03
C PHE A 41 2.35 4.82 0.87
N ASN A 42 2.91 5.99 0.54
CA ASN A 42 2.13 7.18 0.24
C ASN A 42 1.79 7.18 -1.25
N PRO A 43 0.51 7.06 -1.64
CA PRO A 43 0.14 6.97 -3.06
C PRO A 43 0.22 8.30 -3.81
N SER A 44 0.53 9.40 -3.14
CA SER A 44 0.66 10.69 -3.81
C SER A 44 1.76 10.62 -4.88
N GLY A 45 1.44 11.05 -6.09
CA GLY A 45 2.40 11.02 -7.19
C GLY A 45 2.44 9.71 -7.97
N LEU A 46 1.67 8.72 -7.57
CA LEU A 46 1.61 7.46 -8.32
C LEU A 46 0.79 7.68 -9.60
N PRO A 47 1.36 7.39 -10.79
CA PRO A 47 0.62 7.56 -12.04
C PRO A 47 -0.43 6.47 -12.24
N LEU A 48 -1.34 6.69 -13.15
CA LEU A 48 -2.31 5.67 -13.53
C LEU A 48 -1.59 4.51 -14.23
N PRO A 49 -2.07 3.28 -14.07
CA PRO A 49 -1.48 2.14 -14.76
C PRO A 49 -1.45 2.36 -16.26
N ASP A 50 -0.37 1.93 -16.89
CA ASP A 50 -0.15 2.01 -18.33
C ASP A 50 -0.07 3.43 -18.89
N SER A 51 -0.07 4.45 -18.04
CA SER A 51 0.08 5.84 -18.49
C SER A 51 1.55 6.25 -18.64
N VAL A 52 2.45 5.52 -18.00
CA VAL A 52 3.90 5.79 -18.03
C VAL A 52 4.65 4.46 -18.06
N PRO A 53 5.94 4.47 -18.42
CA PRO A 53 6.77 3.25 -18.33
C PRO A 53 6.89 2.76 -16.88
N ASP A 54 7.18 1.48 -16.74
CA ASP A 54 7.34 0.82 -15.43
C ASP A 54 8.48 1.40 -14.61
N ASP A 55 9.42 2.08 -15.24
CA ASP A 55 10.58 2.62 -14.54
C ASP A 55 10.29 3.94 -13.81
N HIS A 56 9.03 4.40 -13.82
CA HIS A 56 8.67 5.60 -13.06
C HIS A 56 9.05 5.41 -11.59
N PRO A 57 9.73 6.39 -10.97
CA PRO A 57 10.26 6.24 -9.61
C PRO A 57 9.20 5.82 -8.57
N LYS A 58 8.01 6.40 -8.66
CA LYS A 58 6.95 6.09 -7.69
C LYS A 58 6.44 4.66 -7.86
N VAL A 59 6.40 4.16 -9.10
CA VAL A 59 6.03 2.78 -9.40
C VAL A 59 7.08 1.83 -8.82
N GLN A 60 8.35 2.15 -9.01
CA GLN A 60 9.44 1.31 -8.50
C GLN A 60 9.47 1.31 -6.98
N GLU A 61 9.16 2.42 -6.35
CA GLU A 61 9.05 2.49 -4.90
C GLU A 61 7.99 1.49 -4.39
N LEU A 62 6.80 1.52 -5.00
CA LEU A 62 5.72 0.62 -4.62
C LEU A 62 6.11 -0.84 -4.82
N ARG A 63 6.71 -1.16 -5.97
CA ARG A 63 7.10 -2.54 -6.28
C ARG A 63 8.20 -3.05 -5.35
N THR A 64 9.16 -2.20 -5.00
CA THR A 64 10.20 -2.56 -4.06
C THR A 64 9.62 -2.88 -2.68
N LEU A 65 8.70 -2.04 -2.21
CA LEU A 65 8.03 -2.28 -0.94
C LEU A 65 7.19 -3.56 -0.97
N ALA A 66 6.51 -3.82 -2.09
CA ALA A 66 5.71 -5.03 -2.23
C ALA A 66 6.57 -6.29 -2.18
N GLN A 67 7.77 -6.24 -2.75
CA GLN A 67 8.71 -7.37 -2.69
C GLN A 67 9.28 -7.55 -1.30
N TRP A 68 9.54 -6.45 -0.61
CA TRP A 68 10.06 -6.50 0.76
C TRP A 68 9.05 -7.10 1.74
N ALA A 69 7.76 -6.83 1.53
CA ALA A 69 6.71 -7.18 2.48
C ALA A 69 6.36 -8.67 2.42
N GLU A 70 6.07 -9.22 3.59
CA GLU A 70 5.54 -10.57 3.73
C GLU A 70 4.01 -10.57 3.80
N GLY A 71 3.43 -9.44 4.21
CA GLY A 71 2.00 -9.24 4.25
C GLY A 71 1.63 -7.82 3.87
N MET A 72 0.40 -7.63 3.39
CA MET A 72 -0.09 -6.32 3.01
C MET A 72 -1.42 -6.05 3.69
N VAL A 73 -1.62 -4.80 4.11
CA VAL A 73 -2.88 -4.33 4.68
C VAL A 73 -3.38 -3.19 3.79
N TRP A 74 -4.59 -3.33 3.31
CA TRP A 74 -5.19 -2.35 2.40
C TRP A 74 -6.34 -1.64 3.11
N CYS A 75 -6.20 -0.33 3.33
CA CYS A 75 -7.23 0.50 3.94
C CYS A 75 -7.79 1.43 2.87
N SER A 76 -8.99 1.17 2.42
CA SER A 76 -9.63 1.96 1.39
C SER A 76 -11.05 2.31 1.79
N PRO A 77 -11.44 3.59 1.67
CA PRO A 77 -12.84 3.92 1.92
C PRO A 77 -13.68 3.31 0.81
N GLU A 78 -14.82 2.76 1.20
CA GLU A 78 -15.76 2.20 0.26
C GLU A 78 -16.75 3.28 -0.16
N ARG A 79 -16.95 3.43 -1.46
CA ARG A 79 -17.95 4.35 -1.98
C ARG A 79 -18.89 3.58 -2.88
N HIS A 80 -20.15 3.46 -2.47
CA HIS A 80 -21.16 2.73 -3.24
C HIS A 80 -20.74 1.29 -3.54
N GLY A 81 -20.03 0.67 -2.59
CA GLY A 81 -19.59 -0.70 -2.76
C GLY A 81 -18.40 -0.87 -3.68
N ALA A 82 -17.75 0.22 -4.07
CA ALA A 82 -16.64 0.17 -5.01
C ALA A 82 -15.34 0.64 -4.36
N MET A 83 -14.25 0.02 -4.79
CA MET A 83 -12.89 0.42 -4.41
C MET A 83 -12.56 1.78 -5.02
N THR A 84 -11.79 2.61 -4.32
CA THR A 84 -11.36 3.89 -4.87
C THR A 84 -10.41 3.68 -6.03
N SER A 85 -10.37 4.65 -6.96
CA SER A 85 -9.45 4.58 -8.09
C SER A 85 -7.99 4.64 -7.65
N ILE A 86 -7.72 5.33 -6.54
CA ILE A 86 -6.36 5.41 -5.99
C ILE A 86 -5.89 4.05 -5.50
N MET A 87 -6.75 3.32 -4.79
CA MET A 87 -6.40 1.98 -4.33
C MET A 87 -6.27 1.02 -5.51
N LYS A 88 -7.17 1.11 -6.48
CA LYS A 88 -7.11 0.26 -7.67
C LYS A 88 -5.80 0.48 -8.44
N ALA A 89 -5.36 1.74 -8.57
CA ALA A 89 -4.10 2.03 -9.25
C ALA A 89 -2.92 1.38 -8.53
N GLN A 90 -2.89 1.43 -7.20
CA GLN A 90 -1.83 0.78 -6.44
C GLN A 90 -1.82 -0.73 -6.68
N ILE A 91 -2.98 -1.35 -6.62
CA ILE A 91 -3.09 -2.80 -6.83
C ILE A 91 -2.65 -3.18 -8.24
N ASP A 92 -3.06 -2.41 -9.24
CA ASP A 92 -2.73 -2.72 -10.63
C ASP A 92 -1.24 -2.58 -10.92
N TRP A 93 -0.52 -1.72 -10.20
CA TRP A 93 0.93 -1.59 -10.36
C TRP A 93 1.72 -2.69 -9.66
N ILE A 94 1.14 -3.36 -8.65
CA ILE A 94 1.81 -4.43 -7.94
C ILE A 94 1.80 -5.69 -8.81
N PRO A 95 2.94 -6.38 -8.98
CA PRO A 95 2.97 -7.60 -9.77
C PRO A 95 1.96 -8.63 -9.27
N LYS A 96 1.31 -9.32 -10.20
CA LYS A 96 0.21 -10.22 -9.90
C LYS A 96 0.58 -11.29 -8.87
N ALA A 97 1.80 -11.82 -8.94
CA ALA A 97 2.25 -12.85 -7.99
C ALA A 97 2.22 -12.33 -6.54
N ARG A 98 2.50 -11.03 -6.33
CA ARG A 98 2.44 -10.43 -5.00
C ARG A 98 1.02 -10.14 -4.55
N ARG A 99 0.14 -9.81 -5.50
CA ARG A 99 -1.27 -9.52 -5.16
C ARG A 99 -2.02 -10.73 -4.64
N LEU A 100 -1.54 -11.93 -4.95
CA LEU A 100 -2.18 -13.15 -4.52
C LEU A 100 -1.76 -13.62 -3.12
N ARG A 101 -0.90 -12.87 -2.50
CA ARG A 101 -0.43 -13.20 -1.15
C ARG A 101 -1.38 -12.75 -0.07
#